data_51b1df9d623ff3d0650aea14fb51d1fd
#
_entry.id   51b1df9d623ff3d0650aea14fb51d1fd
#
_cell.length_a   1.000
_cell.length_b   1.000
_cell.length_c   1.000
_cell.angle_alpha   90.00
_cell.angle_beta   90.00
_cell.angle_gamma   90.00
#
_symmetry.space_group_name_H-M   'P 1'
#
loop_
_entity.id
_entity.type
_entity.pdbx_description
1 polymer ?
#
loop_
_entity_poly.entity_id
_entity_poly.type
_entity_poly.pdbx_seq_one_letter_code
_entity_poly.pdbx_strand_id
1 'polypeptide(L)'
;MNLKEKLKKQQYNKIWQQYCGFLDLSMDGYMKIQRRLMEEQIQLWSNCGLGQSILKGKHPRNLDEFRKMVPLTEYEDYAAILLTKQPDMLPGNPVIWI
;
A
#
# COMPACT_ATOMS: atom_id res chain seq x y z
N MET A 1 -24.75 3.94 2.33
CA MET A 1 -24.65 5.43 2.34
C MET A 1 -23.23 5.86 2.08
N ASN A 2 -23.03 6.80 1.16
CA ASN A 2 -21.70 7.37 0.92
C ASN A 2 -21.39 8.50 1.92
N LEU A 3 -20.16 9.00 1.91
CA LEU A 3 -19.72 10.05 2.83
C LEU A 3 -20.55 11.31 2.71
N LYS A 4 -20.88 11.73 1.48
CA LYS A 4 -21.66 12.95 1.22
C LYS A 4 -23.06 12.87 1.86
N GLU A 5 -23.72 11.73 1.75
CA GLU A 5 -25.03 11.52 2.36
C GLU A 5 -24.94 11.50 3.88
N LYS A 6 -23.91 10.86 4.45
CA LYS A 6 -23.67 10.84 5.89
C LYS A 6 -23.43 12.23 6.46
N LEU A 7 -22.69 13.05 5.75
CA LEU A 7 -22.46 14.45 6.14
C LEU A 7 -23.75 15.26 6.12
N LYS A 8 -24.56 15.12 5.07
CA LYS A 8 -25.86 15.80 5.00
C LYS A 8 -26.79 15.42 6.14
N LYS A 9 -26.79 14.17 6.57
CA LYS A 9 -27.61 13.66 7.64
C LYS A 9 -26.99 13.82 9.02
N GLN A 10 -25.83 14.48 9.11
CA GLN A 10 -25.11 14.74 10.37
C GLN A 10 -24.79 13.46 11.15
N GLN A 11 -24.47 12.38 10.45
CA GLN A 11 -24.13 11.08 11.06
C GLN A 11 -22.64 11.02 11.43
N TYR A 12 -22.21 11.91 12.31
CA TYR A 12 -20.78 12.09 12.63
C TYR A 12 -20.15 10.86 13.28
N ASN A 13 -20.87 10.16 14.16
CA ASN A 13 -20.34 8.94 14.78
C ASN A 13 -20.09 7.84 13.76
N LYS A 14 -20.96 7.69 12.76
CA LYS A 14 -20.77 6.71 11.68
C LYS A 14 -19.60 7.07 10.81
N ILE A 15 -19.42 8.37 10.52
CA ILE A 15 -18.28 8.88 9.76
C ILE A 15 -16.98 8.60 10.52
N TRP A 16 -16.96 8.89 11.83
CA TRP A 16 -15.80 8.62 12.67
C TRP A 16 -15.44 7.15 12.64
N GLN A 17 -16.41 6.25 12.88
CA GLN A 17 -16.15 4.81 12.90
C GLN A 17 -15.65 4.28 11.56
N GLN A 18 -16.17 4.79 10.46
CA GLN A 18 -15.78 4.34 9.13
C GLN A 18 -14.38 4.83 8.71
N TYR A 19 -14.03 6.08 9.00
CA TYR A 19 -12.81 6.70 8.49
C TYR A 19 -11.72 6.88 9.54
N CYS A 20 -12.09 7.00 10.80
CA CYS A 20 -11.16 7.29 11.90
C CYS A 20 -11.22 6.27 13.04
N GLY A 21 -12.07 5.24 12.93
CA GLY A 21 -12.25 4.25 14.01
C GLY A 21 -10.95 3.52 14.39
N PHE A 22 -10.00 3.42 13.47
CA PHE A 22 -8.70 2.82 13.77
C PHE A 22 -7.94 3.56 14.88
N LEU A 23 -8.23 4.82 15.12
CA LEU A 23 -7.59 5.61 16.19
C LEU A 23 -8.01 5.15 17.58
N ASP A 24 -9.17 4.49 17.69
CA ASP A 24 -9.70 3.98 18.97
C ASP A 24 -9.29 2.53 19.25
N LEU A 25 -8.52 1.91 18.36
CA LEU A 25 -8.08 0.53 18.52
C LEU A 25 -6.93 0.40 19.52
N SER A 26 -6.83 -0.78 20.15
CA SER A 26 -5.65 -1.14 20.92
C SER A 26 -4.43 -1.27 19.99
N MET A 27 -3.23 -1.30 20.58
CA MET A 27 -2.01 -1.52 19.81
C MET A 27 -2.07 -2.83 19.03
N ASP A 28 -2.57 -3.91 19.64
CA ASP A 28 -2.71 -5.20 18.95
C ASP A 28 -3.67 -5.12 17.77
N GLY A 29 -4.81 -4.45 17.93
CA GLY A 29 -5.76 -4.24 16.84
C GLY A 29 -5.17 -3.42 15.71
N TYR A 30 -4.46 -2.36 16.04
CA TYR A 30 -3.78 -1.51 15.07
C TYR A 30 -2.71 -2.30 14.30
N MET A 31 -1.89 -3.08 14.99
CA MET A 31 -0.83 -3.88 14.38
C MET A 31 -1.38 -4.99 13.46
N LYS A 32 -2.55 -5.56 13.78
CA LYS A 32 -3.20 -6.52 12.89
C LYS A 32 -3.60 -5.88 11.55
N ILE A 33 -4.13 -4.67 11.60
CA ILE A 33 -4.48 -3.91 10.39
C ILE A 33 -3.22 -3.58 9.60
N GLN A 34 -2.17 -3.11 10.25
CA GLN A 34 -0.90 -2.77 9.61
C GLN A 34 -0.28 -3.99 8.91
N ARG A 35 -0.31 -5.15 9.57
CA ARG A 35 0.20 -6.39 8.97
C ARG A 35 -0.59 -6.80 7.73
N ARG A 36 -1.91 -6.74 7.80
CA ARG A 36 -2.78 -7.05 6.66
C ARG A 36 -2.50 -6.12 5.48
N LEU A 37 -2.44 -4.81 5.74
CA LEU A 37 -2.16 -3.83 4.70
C LEU A 37 -0.77 -4.02 4.10
N MET A 38 0.21 -4.34 4.92
CA MET A 38 1.57 -4.60 4.45
C MET A 38 1.62 -5.84 3.56
N GLU A 39 0.93 -6.91 3.95
CA GLU A 39 0.86 -8.14 3.13
C GLU A 39 0.16 -7.88 1.79
N GLU A 40 -0.91 -7.10 1.77
CA GLU A 40 -1.58 -6.68 0.54
C GLU A 40 -0.63 -5.88 -0.37
N GLN A 41 0.12 -4.95 0.20
CA GLN A 41 1.09 -4.15 -0.55
C GLN A 41 2.24 -5.00 -1.08
N ILE A 42 2.72 -5.97 -0.31
CA ILE A 42 3.76 -6.90 -0.75
C ILE A 42 3.27 -7.69 -1.97
N GLN A 43 2.04 -8.18 -1.97
CA GLN A 43 1.47 -8.91 -3.10
C GLN A 43 1.35 -8.02 -4.34
N LEU A 44 0.81 -6.82 -4.19
CA LEU A 44 0.68 -5.88 -5.30
C LEU A 44 2.04 -5.51 -5.89
N TRP A 45 3.01 -5.22 -5.02
CA TRP A 45 4.35 -4.82 -5.44
C TRP A 45 5.11 -5.98 -6.09
N SER A 46 4.98 -7.20 -5.54
CA SER A 46 5.66 -8.37 -6.10
C SER A 46 5.17 -8.74 -7.49
N ASN A 47 3.93 -8.39 -7.82
CA ASN A 47 3.32 -8.69 -9.11
C ASN A 47 3.45 -7.55 -10.13
N CYS A 48 3.98 -6.39 -9.76
CA CYS A 48 4.21 -5.30 -10.71
C CYS A 48 5.58 -5.42 -11.37
N GLY A 49 5.76 -4.72 -12.49
CA GLY A 49 7.02 -4.74 -13.23
C GLY A 49 8.21 -4.26 -12.42
N LEU A 50 8.03 -3.19 -11.64
CA LEU A 50 9.10 -2.66 -10.79
C LEU A 50 9.51 -3.67 -9.73
N GLY A 51 8.53 -4.28 -9.04
CA GLY A 51 8.80 -5.30 -8.03
C GLY A 51 9.53 -6.50 -8.59
N GLN A 52 9.13 -6.99 -9.76
CA GLN A 52 9.79 -8.11 -10.43
C GLN A 52 11.22 -7.77 -10.85
N SER A 53 11.46 -6.55 -11.28
CA SER A 53 12.80 -6.06 -11.61
C SER A 53 13.75 -6.14 -10.40
N ILE A 54 13.26 -5.81 -9.22
CA ILE A 54 14.05 -5.84 -7.98
C ILE A 54 14.14 -7.25 -7.41
N LEU A 55 13.04 -7.99 -7.40
CA LEU A 55 12.97 -9.34 -6.82
C LEU A 55 13.56 -10.42 -7.73
N LYS A 56 13.74 -10.14 -9.01
CA LYS A 56 14.27 -11.10 -10.00
C LYS A 56 13.49 -12.41 -10.05
N GLY A 57 12.16 -12.30 -10.04
CA GLY A 57 11.27 -13.45 -10.12
C GLY A 57 10.86 -14.07 -8.79
N LYS A 58 11.36 -13.57 -7.67
CA LYS A 58 10.97 -14.06 -6.34
C LYS A 58 9.64 -13.45 -5.92
N HIS A 59 8.88 -14.17 -5.10
CA HIS A 59 7.59 -13.74 -4.60
C HIS A 59 7.51 -13.92 -3.08
N PRO A 60 7.85 -12.88 -2.28
CA PRO A 60 7.69 -12.97 -0.83
C PRO A 60 6.21 -13.08 -0.46
N ARG A 61 5.88 -13.92 0.51
CA ARG A 61 4.50 -14.18 0.93
C ARG A 61 4.08 -13.30 2.12
N ASN A 62 5.04 -12.88 2.92
CA ASN A 62 4.80 -12.11 4.13
C ASN A 62 5.96 -11.13 4.38
N LEU A 63 5.85 -10.37 5.45
CA LEU A 63 6.84 -9.35 5.78
C LEU A 63 8.23 -9.94 6.06
N ASP A 64 8.30 -11.10 6.74
CA ASP A 64 9.58 -11.72 7.05
C ASP A 64 10.31 -12.18 5.80
N GLU A 65 9.60 -12.82 4.86
CA GLU A 65 10.17 -13.20 3.57
C GLU A 65 10.56 -11.98 2.74
N PHE A 66 9.75 -10.93 2.78
CA PHE A 66 10.03 -9.67 2.10
C PHE A 66 11.36 -9.07 2.57
N ARG A 67 11.58 -9.01 3.89
CA ARG A 67 12.81 -8.47 4.46
C ARG A 67 14.05 -9.30 4.08
N LYS A 68 13.89 -10.60 3.91
CA LYS A 68 14.98 -11.50 3.52
C LYS A 68 15.29 -11.45 2.02
N MET A 69 14.25 -11.29 1.19
CA MET A 69 14.38 -11.39 -0.26
C MET A 69 14.71 -10.06 -0.92
N VAL A 70 14.26 -8.94 -0.35
CA VAL A 70 14.43 -7.62 -0.98
C VAL A 70 15.76 -7.02 -0.57
N PRO A 71 16.65 -6.73 -1.55
CA PRO A 71 17.91 -6.06 -1.26
C PRO A 71 17.70 -4.58 -0.99
N LEU A 72 18.73 -3.94 -0.42
CA LEU A 72 18.75 -2.48 -0.36
C LEU A 72 18.81 -1.93 -1.78
N THR A 73 18.00 -0.90 -2.03
CA THR A 73 17.90 -0.28 -3.35
C THR A 73 18.29 1.19 -3.30
N GLU A 74 18.69 1.72 -4.45
CA GLU A 74 19.01 3.13 -4.63
C GLU A 74 18.03 3.75 -5.62
N TYR A 75 18.03 5.06 -5.74
CA TYR A 75 17.15 5.76 -6.68
C TYR A 75 17.31 5.29 -8.12
N GLU A 76 18.53 4.96 -8.51
CA GLU A 76 18.83 4.46 -9.86
C GLU A 76 18.06 3.19 -10.21
N ASP A 77 17.71 2.38 -9.22
CA ASP A 77 16.91 1.16 -9.43
C ASP A 77 15.48 1.47 -9.89
N TYR A 78 14.99 2.67 -9.61
CA TYR A 78 13.63 3.11 -9.93
C TYR A 78 13.58 4.20 -11.00
N ALA A 79 14.69 4.89 -11.25
CA ALA A 79 14.73 6.12 -12.03
C ALA A 79 14.15 5.95 -13.44
N ALA A 80 14.49 4.86 -14.11
CA ALA A 80 14.03 4.62 -15.49
C ALA A 80 12.50 4.54 -15.56
N ILE A 81 11.85 3.91 -14.57
CA ILE A 81 10.40 3.77 -14.53
C ILE A 81 9.73 5.08 -14.12
N LEU A 82 10.27 5.75 -13.10
CA LEU A 82 9.69 6.98 -12.58
C LEU A 82 9.85 8.15 -13.55
N LEU A 83 11.02 8.30 -14.15
CA LEU A 83 11.30 9.39 -15.08
C LEU A 83 10.55 9.27 -16.41
N THR A 84 10.28 8.04 -16.84
CA THR A 84 9.52 7.79 -18.07
C THR A 84 8.02 7.65 -17.81
N LYS A 85 7.58 7.79 -16.56
CA LYS A 85 6.17 7.74 -16.15
C LYS A 85 5.45 6.51 -16.69
N GLN A 86 5.94 5.32 -16.28
CA GLN A 86 5.39 4.03 -16.71
C GLN A 86 4.44 3.48 -15.63
N PRO A 87 3.13 3.84 -15.63
CA PRO A 87 2.21 3.40 -14.58
C PRO A 87 1.98 1.89 -14.58
N ASP A 88 2.14 1.22 -15.74
CA ASP A 88 1.97 -0.24 -15.85
C ASP A 88 3.02 -1.02 -15.07
N MET A 89 4.17 -0.41 -14.77
CA MET A 89 5.25 -1.02 -14.01
C MET A 89 5.09 -0.84 -12.49
N LEU A 90 4.13 -0.05 -12.05
CA LEU A 90 3.88 0.26 -10.64
C LEU A 90 2.72 -0.59 -10.10
N PRO A 91 2.63 -0.78 -8.77
CA PRO A 91 1.54 -1.56 -8.16
C PRO A 91 0.16 -0.90 -8.28
N GLY A 92 0.10 0.38 -8.62
CA GLY A 92 -1.14 1.11 -8.85
C GLY A 92 -0.88 2.36 -9.66
N ASN A 93 -1.95 3.00 -10.14
CA ASN A 93 -1.83 4.24 -10.91
C ASN A 93 -1.59 5.42 -9.96
N PRO A 94 -0.49 6.18 -10.14
CA PRO A 94 -0.29 7.40 -9.36
C PRO A 94 -1.37 8.43 -9.69
N VAL A 95 -1.81 9.17 -8.67
CA VAL A 95 -2.73 10.27 -8.85
C VAL A 95 -2.01 11.47 -9.50
N ILE A 96 -0.78 11.72 -9.05
CA ILE A 96 0.04 12.83 -9.53
C ILE A 96 1.48 12.35 -9.68
N TRP A 97 2.12 12.75 -10.76
CA TRP A 97 3.56 12.59 -10.96
C TRP A 97 4.26 13.90 -10.59
N ILE A 98 5.10 13.85 -9.59
CA ILE A 98 5.83 15.02 -9.09
C ILE A 98 7.30 14.93 -9.48
#